data_8593dffd2001303ee2026f57c9dd9df4
#
_entry.id   8593dffd2001303ee2026f57c9dd9df4
#
_cell.length_a   1.000
_cell.length_b   1.000
_cell.length_c   1.000
_cell.angle_alpha   90.00
_cell.angle_beta   90.00
_cell.angle_gamma   90.00
#
_symmetry.space_group_name_H-M   'P 1'
#
loop_
_entity.id
_entity.type
_entity.pdbx_description
1 polymer ?
#
loop_
_entity_poly.entity_id
_entity_poly.type
_entity_poly.pdbx_seq_one_letter_code
_entity_poly.pdbx_strand_id
1 'polypeptide(L)'
;ENRVFNEREIYLSSGEVIRPDKILFHNDKVVSILDYKTGLKKSQDIDQLNKYISYLSRGGYKIKKALLVYTKDNLELLNLV
;
A
#
# COMPACT_ATOMS: atom_id res chain seq x y z
N GLU A 1 5.44 -10.56 -15.09
CA GLU A 1 3.99 -10.55 -15.25
C GLU A 1 3.32 -9.94 -14.02
N ASN A 2 2.43 -8.97 -14.23
CA ASN A 2 1.78 -8.24 -13.14
C ASN A 2 0.67 -9.06 -12.51
N ARG A 3 0.58 -9.03 -11.17
CA ARG A 3 -0.50 -9.68 -10.43
C ARG A 3 -1.08 -8.68 -9.45
N VAL A 4 -2.42 -8.57 -9.45
CA VAL A 4 -3.15 -7.65 -8.56
C VAL A 4 -3.96 -8.45 -7.56
N PHE A 5 -3.86 -8.08 -6.30
CA PHE A 5 -4.69 -8.63 -5.24
C PHE A 5 -5.47 -7.50 -4.58
N ASN A 6 -6.76 -7.73 -4.35
CA ASN A 6 -7.66 -6.76 -3.74
C ASN A 6 -8.03 -7.22 -2.35
N GLU A 7 -7.91 -6.34 -1.36
CA GLU A 7 -8.38 -6.55 0.01
C GLU A 7 -7.92 -7.87 0.60
N ARG A 8 -6.68 -8.27 0.31
CA ARG A 8 -6.10 -9.50 0.82
C ARG A 8 -5.12 -9.21 1.95
N GLU A 9 -5.15 -10.10 2.93
CA GLU A 9 -4.09 -10.12 3.93
C GLU A 9 -2.85 -10.74 3.33
N ILE A 10 -1.74 -10.03 3.45
CA ILE A 10 -0.44 -10.49 2.99
C ILE A 10 0.40 -10.78 4.22
N TYR A 11 0.79 -12.04 4.36
CA TYR A 11 1.63 -12.50 5.48
C TYR A 11 3.08 -12.46 5.05
N LEU A 12 3.87 -11.65 5.76
CA LEU A 12 5.28 -11.50 5.47
C LEU A 12 6.10 -12.49 6.28
N SER A 13 7.26 -12.86 5.78
CA SER A 13 8.13 -13.82 6.45
C SER A 13 8.54 -13.40 7.85
N SER A 14 8.53 -12.09 8.12
CA SER A 14 8.82 -11.54 9.45
C SER A 14 7.69 -11.76 10.46
N GLY A 15 6.53 -12.26 10.01
CA GLY A 15 5.34 -12.44 10.84
C GLY A 15 4.37 -11.28 10.80
N GLU A 16 4.74 -10.19 10.15
CA GLU A 16 3.87 -9.03 10.00
C GLU A 16 2.82 -9.28 8.93
N VAL A 17 1.66 -8.62 9.08
CA VAL A 17 0.55 -8.78 8.15
C VAL A 17 0.18 -7.39 7.63
N ILE A 18 0.00 -7.27 6.32
CA ILE A 18 -0.52 -6.05 5.71
C ILE A 18 -1.79 -6.39 4.95
N ARG A 19 -2.70 -5.40 4.84
CA ARG A 19 -3.95 -5.60 4.10
C ARG A 19 -4.31 -4.32 3.35
N PRO A 20 -3.53 -3.96 2.32
CA PRO A 20 -3.90 -2.81 1.49
C PRO A 20 -5.14 -3.13 0.66
N ASP A 21 -5.86 -2.08 0.23
CA ASP A 21 -7.01 -2.29 -0.65
C ASP A 21 -6.58 -2.92 -1.96
N LYS A 22 -5.43 -2.52 -2.48
CA LYS A 22 -4.83 -3.16 -3.65
C LYS A 22 -3.34 -3.29 -3.46
N ILE A 23 -2.81 -4.42 -3.89
CA ILE A 23 -1.37 -4.61 -4.02
C ILE A 23 -1.10 -5.18 -5.41
N LEU A 24 -0.17 -4.56 -6.11
CA LEU A 24 0.23 -4.98 -7.45
C LEU A 24 1.68 -5.45 -7.40
N PHE A 25 1.90 -6.71 -7.73
CA PHE A 25 3.24 -7.24 -7.89
C PHE A 25 3.66 -7.05 -9.34
N HIS A 26 4.62 -6.15 -9.56
CA HIS A 26 5.18 -5.91 -10.91
C HIS A 26 6.08 -7.07 -11.31
N ASN A 27 6.75 -7.64 -10.32
CA ASN A 27 7.53 -8.87 -10.42
C ASN A 27 7.72 -9.40 -9.01
N ASP A 28 8.58 -10.40 -8.83
CA ASP A 28 8.75 -11.06 -7.55
C ASP A 28 9.29 -10.15 -6.45
N LYS A 29 9.89 -9.02 -6.80
CA LYS A 29 10.56 -8.14 -5.84
C LYS A 29 10.03 -6.72 -5.84
N VAL A 30 9.23 -6.32 -6.82
CA VAL A 30 8.76 -4.94 -6.97
C VAL A 30 7.25 -4.89 -6.83
N VAL A 31 6.76 -4.05 -5.91
CA VAL A 31 5.32 -3.95 -5.64
C VAL A 31 4.88 -2.49 -5.63
N SER A 32 3.59 -2.29 -5.86
CA SER A 32 2.90 -1.03 -5.58
C SER A 32 1.71 -1.34 -4.70
N ILE A 33 1.39 -0.42 -3.79
CA ILE A 33 0.23 -0.57 -2.90
C ILE A 33 -0.65 0.67 -3.01
N LEU A 34 -1.94 0.48 -2.71
CA LEU A 34 -2.92 1.54 -2.84
C LEU A 34 -4.02 1.34 -1.80
N ASP A 35 -4.38 2.41 -1.10
CA ASP A 35 -5.51 2.44 -0.19
C ASP A 35 -6.48 3.56 -0.56
N TYR A 36 -7.76 3.25 -0.57
CA TYR A 36 -8.83 4.23 -0.77
C TYR A 36 -9.29 4.76 0.58
N LYS A 37 -9.47 6.07 0.67
CA LYS A 37 -9.96 6.72 1.88
C LYS A 37 -11.13 7.63 1.50
N THR A 38 -12.25 7.48 2.20
CA THR A 38 -13.47 8.24 1.91
C THR A 38 -13.63 9.46 2.79
N GLY A 39 -12.82 9.61 3.84
CA GLY A 39 -12.88 10.73 4.74
C GLY A 39 -11.88 11.81 4.40
N LEU A 40 -11.74 12.76 5.34
CA LEU A 40 -10.70 13.77 5.24
C LEU A 40 -9.32 13.17 5.46
N LYS A 41 -8.29 13.82 4.95
CA LYS A 41 -6.91 13.39 5.18
C LYS A 41 -6.61 13.36 6.67
N LYS A 42 -5.98 12.28 7.11
CA LYS A 42 -5.55 12.10 8.49
C LYS A 42 -4.12 11.62 8.53
N SER A 43 -3.37 12.07 9.52
CA SER A 43 -2.01 11.61 9.70
C SER A 43 -1.95 10.09 9.91
N GLN A 44 -2.99 9.51 10.50
CA GLN A 44 -3.09 8.07 10.70
C GLN A 44 -3.08 7.29 9.39
N ASP A 45 -3.67 7.86 8.34
CA ASP A 45 -3.69 7.22 7.02
C ASP A 45 -2.28 7.10 6.46
N ILE A 46 -1.52 8.19 6.59
CA ILE A 46 -0.12 8.22 6.14
C ILE A 46 0.72 7.26 6.97
N ASP A 47 0.52 7.25 8.29
CA ASP A 47 1.26 6.38 9.19
C ASP A 47 1.02 4.91 8.85
N GLN A 48 -0.23 4.54 8.55
CA GLN A 48 -0.56 3.17 8.19
C GLN A 48 0.14 2.74 6.90
N LEU A 49 0.09 3.60 5.88
CA LEU A 49 0.72 3.26 4.61
C LEU A 49 2.23 3.18 4.74
N ASN A 50 2.84 4.09 5.51
CA ASN A 50 4.26 4.04 5.80
C ASN A 50 4.66 2.76 6.54
N LYS A 51 3.78 2.29 7.42
CA LYS A 51 4.01 1.02 8.11
C LYS A 51 4.04 -0.14 7.11
N TYR A 52 3.11 -0.17 6.16
CA TYR A 52 3.10 -1.19 5.12
C TYR A 52 4.36 -1.13 4.26
N ILE A 53 4.79 0.08 3.90
CA ILE A 53 6.03 0.28 3.14
C ILE A 53 7.22 -0.30 3.92
N SER A 54 7.30 0.01 5.20
CA SER A 54 8.38 -0.47 6.06
C SER A 54 8.40 -2.00 6.13
N TYR A 55 7.23 -2.61 6.33
CA TYR A 55 7.13 -4.07 6.42
C TYR A 55 7.55 -4.74 5.12
N LEU A 56 7.07 -4.23 4.00
CA LEU A 56 7.41 -4.77 2.69
C LEU A 56 8.90 -4.60 2.39
N SER A 57 9.46 -3.44 2.72
CA SER A 57 10.89 -3.17 2.50
C SER A 57 11.76 -4.13 3.30
N ARG A 58 11.38 -4.37 4.57
CA ARG A 58 12.12 -5.33 5.40
C ARG A 58 11.99 -6.76 4.88
N GLY A 59 10.88 -7.05 4.21
CA GLY A 59 10.67 -8.35 3.57
C GLY A 59 11.40 -8.51 2.24
N GLY A 60 12.17 -7.53 1.81
CA GLY A 60 12.96 -7.61 0.59
C GLY A 60 12.29 -7.05 -0.65
N TYR A 61 11.13 -6.40 -0.50
CA TYR A 61 10.42 -5.82 -1.64
C TYR A 61 10.86 -4.38 -1.88
N LYS A 62 10.94 -4.02 -3.15
CA LYS A 62 11.12 -2.63 -3.56
C LYS A 62 9.75 -2.04 -3.87
N ILE A 63 9.45 -0.87 -3.31
CA ILE A 63 8.16 -0.21 -3.48
C ILE A 63 8.26 0.74 -4.65
N LYS A 64 7.48 0.48 -5.69
CA LYS A 64 7.43 1.36 -6.84
C LYS A 64 6.53 2.56 -6.58
N LYS A 65 5.33 2.31 -6.05
CA LYS A 65 4.38 3.36 -5.67
C LYS A 65 3.61 2.94 -4.44
N ALA A 66 3.29 3.91 -3.60
CA ALA A 66 2.42 3.71 -2.44
C ALA A 66 1.44 4.87 -2.40
N LEU A 67 0.19 4.61 -2.76
CA LEU A 67 -0.80 5.65 -3.00
C LEU A 67 -1.92 5.63 -1.98
N LEU A 68 -2.24 6.82 -1.47
CA LEU A 68 -3.50 7.08 -0.78
C LEU A 68 -4.40 7.81 -1.75
N VAL A 69 -5.63 7.31 -1.90
CA VAL A 69 -6.60 7.90 -2.82
C VAL A 69 -7.78 8.41 -2.00
N TYR A 70 -7.95 9.72 -1.95
CA TYR A 70 -9.05 10.37 -1.24
C TYR A 70 -10.14 10.68 -2.24
N THR A 71 -11.37 10.24 -1.95
CA THR A 71 -12.47 10.31 -2.91
C THR A 71 -13.67 11.12 -2.44
N LYS A 72 -13.58 11.79 -1.27
CA LYS A 72 -14.75 12.43 -0.68
C LYS A 72 -15.31 13.56 -1.54
N ASP A 73 -14.50 14.58 -1.82
CA ASP A 73 -14.94 15.74 -2.56
C ASP A 73 -14.41 15.74 -3.98
N ASN A 74 -13.12 15.63 -4.11
CA ASN A 74 -12.43 15.50 -5.39
C ASN A 74 -11.46 14.34 -5.29
N LEU A 75 -11.19 13.72 -6.41
CA LEU A 75 -10.18 12.68 -6.45
C LEU A 75 -8.81 13.30 -6.17
N GLU A 76 -8.16 12.83 -5.13
CA GLU A 76 -6.84 13.33 -4.75
C GLU A 76 -5.93 12.17 -4.47
N LEU A 77 -4.74 12.19 -5.08
CA LEU A 77 -3.74 11.15 -4.93
C LEU A 77 -2.55 11.66 -4.15
N LEU A 78 -2.11 10.87 -3.17
CA LEU A 78 -0.91 11.16 -2.40
C LEU A 78 0.03 9.98 -2.53
N ASN A 79 1.18 10.19 -3.15
CA ASN A 79 2.20 9.15 -3.32
C ASN A 79 3.28 9.32 -2.26
N LEU A 80 3.51 8.29 -1.45
CA LEU A 80 4.47 8.34 -0.35
C LEU A 80 5.86 7.81 -0.72
N VAL A 81 6.05 7.48 -1.98
CA VAL A 81 7.36 6.99 -2.45
C VAL A 81 7.98 7.95 -3.45
#